data_241acb40bc4f5bad355617008f4afad3
#
_entry.id   241acb40bc4f5bad355617008f4afad3
#
_cell.length_a   1.000
_cell.length_b   1.000
_cell.length_c   1.000
_cell.angle_alpha   90.00
_cell.angle_beta   90.00
_cell.angle_gamma   90.00
#
_symmetry.space_group_name_H-M   'P 1'
#
loop_
_entity.id
_entity.type
_entity.pdbx_description
1 polymer ?
#
loop_
_entity_poly.entity_id
_entity_poly.type
_entity_poly.pdbx_seq_one_letter_code
_entity_poly.pdbx_strand_id
1 'polypeptide(L)'
;MKFTKMHGIGNDYVYVNCFEESVKNPAEVSKFVSDRHFGIGSDGLILISPSAIADFRMNIYNADGSQAEMCGNGIRCVAKYVYDYGLTDKTEISVETLAGIKYLRLQVENGKVASVEVNMGAPILEPKEIPVAVEESPVVNVPVEVKGKIYHMTCVSMGNPHAIIFMNNVKDLDIAAIGPYFENHTVFPKRTNTEFVEVLDRNTVNMRVWERTGACATTVACILNDKTENEVTVHLLGGDLKIRWDREANQVYMTGPATGCSWKPI
;
A
#
# COMPACT_ATOMS: atom_id res chain seq x y z
N MET A 1 24.72 -4.02 13.22
CA MET A 1 23.63 -3.24 12.61
C MET A 1 22.49 -3.20 13.61
N LYS A 2 22.13 -2.00 14.09
CA LYS A 2 20.93 -1.79 14.90
C LYS A 2 19.71 -1.73 13.97
N PHE A 3 18.59 -2.26 14.37
CA PHE A 3 17.36 -2.23 13.60
C PHE A 3 16.14 -2.15 14.51
N THR A 4 15.02 -1.76 13.92
CA THR A 4 13.69 -1.81 14.54
C THR A 4 12.77 -2.60 13.63
N LYS A 5 11.98 -3.54 14.18
CA LYS A 5 10.95 -4.22 13.41
C LYS A 5 9.62 -3.50 13.61
N MET A 6 8.95 -3.14 12.52
CA MET A 6 7.66 -2.46 12.53
C MET A 6 6.74 -3.03 11.45
N HIS A 7 5.44 -2.82 11.61
CA HIS A 7 4.45 -3.17 10.59
C HIS A 7 3.38 -2.08 10.42
N GLY A 8 2.88 -1.93 9.20
CA GLY A 8 1.65 -1.24 8.90
C GLY A 8 0.60 -2.26 8.53
N ILE A 9 -0.40 -2.48 9.42
CA ILE A 9 -1.50 -3.44 9.23
C ILE A 9 -1.04 -4.84 8.76
N GLY A 10 -0.02 -5.41 9.42
CA GLY A 10 0.48 -6.76 9.16
C GLY A 10 1.61 -6.87 8.13
N ASN A 11 1.82 -5.88 7.28
CA ASN A 11 2.96 -5.84 6.37
C ASN A 11 4.21 -5.35 7.12
N ASP A 12 5.14 -6.27 7.41
CA ASP A 12 6.25 -6.08 8.34
C ASP A 12 7.60 -5.93 7.66
N TYR A 13 8.38 -4.94 8.11
CA TYR A 13 9.73 -4.68 7.62
C TYR A 13 10.73 -4.53 8.76
N VAL A 14 12.00 -4.78 8.43
CA VAL A 14 13.15 -4.38 9.24
C VAL A 14 13.56 -2.97 8.85
N TYR A 15 13.59 -2.04 9.80
CA TYR A 15 13.96 -0.63 9.58
C TYR A 15 15.35 -0.36 10.12
N VAL A 16 16.20 0.28 9.32
CA VAL A 16 17.55 0.68 9.71
C VAL A 16 17.69 2.20 9.59
N ASN A 17 18.13 2.83 10.68
CA ASN A 17 18.45 4.25 10.71
C ASN A 17 19.85 4.50 10.12
N CYS A 18 19.91 4.93 8.86
CA CYS A 18 21.16 5.21 8.16
C CYS A 18 21.76 6.61 8.47
N PHE A 19 21.23 7.34 9.45
CA PHE A 19 21.93 8.47 10.08
C PHE A 19 23.03 7.99 11.04
N GLU A 20 22.87 6.77 11.57
CA GLU A 20 23.81 6.14 12.53
C GLU A 20 24.47 4.88 11.98
N GLU A 21 23.83 4.18 11.07
CA GLU A 21 24.25 2.88 10.54
C GLU A 21 24.58 2.96 9.06
N SER A 22 25.48 2.10 8.59
CA SER A 22 25.76 1.92 7.17
C SER A 22 25.48 0.48 6.76
N VAL A 23 24.64 0.29 5.75
CA VAL A 23 24.29 -1.03 5.22
C VAL A 23 24.95 -1.22 3.87
N LYS A 24 25.94 -2.13 3.83
CA LYS A 24 26.57 -2.56 2.58
C LYS A 24 25.72 -3.66 1.95
N ASN A 25 25.56 -3.61 0.62
CA ASN A 25 24.80 -4.60 -0.17
C ASN A 25 23.37 -4.81 0.39
N PRO A 26 22.51 -3.78 0.46
CA PRO A 26 21.22 -3.86 1.13
C PRO A 26 20.28 -4.93 0.53
N ALA A 27 20.41 -5.25 -0.76
CA ALA A 27 19.68 -6.34 -1.40
C ALA A 27 19.98 -7.70 -0.74
N GLU A 28 21.26 -8.03 -0.52
CA GLU A 28 21.65 -9.27 0.14
C GLU A 28 21.32 -9.28 1.63
N VAL A 29 21.45 -8.11 2.28
CA VAL A 29 21.02 -7.96 3.69
C VAL A 29 19.52 -8.18 3.80
N SER A 30 18.71 -7.66 2.86
CA SER A 30 17.27 -7.88 2.85
C SER A 30 16.90 -9.35 2.76
N LYS A 31 17.51 -10.11 1.84
CA LYS A 31 17.29 -11.55 1.73
C LYS A 31 17.57 -12.27 3.05
N PHE A 32 18.69 -11.94 3.69
CA PHE A 32 19.09 -12.57 4.95
C PHE A 32 18.15 -12.22 6.12
N VAL A 33 17.87 -10.92 6.33
CA VAL A 33 17.06 -10.50 7.48
C VAL A 33 15.58 -10.87 7.32
N SER A 34 15.12 -11.03 6.08
CA SER A 34 13.71 -11.36 5.79
C SER A 34 13.37 -12.83 5.97
N ASP A 35 14.37 -13.72 5.99
CA ASP A 35 14.14 -15.13 6.24
C ASP A 35 13.44 -15.32 7.61
N ARG A 36 12.26 -15.98 7.61
CA ARG A 36 11.45 -16.15 8.82
C ARG A 36 11.93 -17.26 9.75
N HIS A 37 12.88 -18.09 9.26
CA HIS A 37 13.45 -19.21 10.04
C HIS A 37 14.89 -18.93 10.49
N PHE A 38 15.71 -18.31 9.64
CA PHE A 38 17.13 -18.11 9.92
C PHE A 38 17.53 -16.64 10.07
N GLY A 39 16.63 -15.72 9.72
CA GLY A 39 16.81 -14.27 9.88
C GLY A 39 15.95 -13.67 11.00
N ILE A 40 15.58 -12.39 10.82
CA ILE A 40 14.65 -11.68 11.69
C ILE A 40 13.20 -12.04 11.33
N GLY A 41 12.97 -12.36 10.05
CA GLY A 41 11.67 -12.61 9.47
C GLY A 41 10.92 -11.32 9.18
N SER A 42 10.71 -10.99 7.89
CA SER A 42 9.99 -9.79 7.45
C SER A 42 9.63 -9.89 5.97
N ASP A 43 8.84 -8.94 5.49
CA ASP A 43 8.54 -8.80 4.06
C ASP A 43 9.68 -8.06 3.32
N GLY A 44 10.65 -7.51 4.07
CA GLY A 44 11.81 -6.84 3.50
C GLY A 44 12.54 -5.93 4.49
N LEU A 45 13.43 -5.10 3.90
CA LEU A 45 14.27 -4.14 4.58
C LEU A 45 13.94 -2.72 4.11
N ILE A 46 13.80 -1.78 5.05
CA ILE A 46 13.66 -0.35 4.77
C ILE A 46 14.83 0.40 5.39
N LEU A 47 15.52 1.18 4.58
CA LEU A 47 16.57 2.09 5.01
C LEU A 47 16.01 3.51 5.09
N ILE A 48 16.19 4.16 6.25
CA ILE A 48 15.84 5.56 6.50
C ILE A 48 17.13 6.36 6.47
N SER A 49 17.28 7.25 5.50
CA SER A 49 18.52 7.98 5.26
C SER A 49 18.28 9.48 5.05
N PRO A 50 19.34 10.33 5.13
CA PRO A 50 19.26 11.71 4.71
C PRO A 50 18.82 11.84 3.26
N SER A 51 18.12 12.94 2.95
CA SER A 51 17.77 13.36 1.60
C SER A 51 18.31 14.76 1.32
N ALA A 52 18.65 15.04 0.06
CA ALA A 52 19.03 16.40 -0.37
C ALA A 52 17.79 17.23 -0.81
N ILE A 53 16.62 16.59 -0.98
CA ILE A 53 15.42 17.21 -1.57
C ILE A 53 14.15 17.03 -0.73
N ALA A 54 14.23 16.29 0.37
CA ALA A 54 13.14 16.02 1.30
C ALA A 54 13.67 15.96 2.73
N ASP A 55 12.78 15.85 3.73
CA ASP A 55 13.21 15.70 5.13
C ASP A 55 13.94 14.37 5.35
N PHE A 56 13.46 13.29 4.69
CA PHE A 56 14.02 11.94 4.80
C PHE A 56 13.99 11.25 3.43
N ARG A 57 14.75 10.15 3.32
CA ARG A 57 14.70 9.24 2.18
C ARG A 57 14.42 7.83 2.65
N MET A 58 13.52 7.14 1.93
CA MET A 58 13.17 5.74 2.14
C MET A 58 13.62 4.89 0.96
N ASN A 59 14.49 3.90 1.22
CA ASN A 59 14.82 2.86 0.25
C ASN A 59 14.26 1.53 0.73
N ILE A 60 13.54 0.82 -0.13
CA ILE A 60 12.84 -0.42 0.17
C ILE A 60 13.48 -1.57 -0.61
N TYR A 61 13.78 -2.65 0.08
CA TYR A 61 14.22 -3.92 -0.51
C TYR A 61 13.27 -5.02 -0.04
N ASN A 62 12.64 -5.71 -1.00
CA ASN A 62 11.77 -6.85 -0.73
C ASN A 62 12.56 -8.04 -0.18
N ALA A 63 11.87 -9.08 0.31
CA ALA A 63 12.51 -10.28 0.84
C ALA A 63 13.37 -11.04 -0.18
N ASP A 64 13.10 -10.88 -1.48
CA ASP A 64 13.90 -11.43 -2.57
C ASP A 64 15.12 -10.56 -2.97
N GLY A 65 15.30 -9.41 -2.29
CA GLY A 65 16.35 -8.43 -2.56
C GLY A 65 16.01 -7.45 -3.69
N SER A 66 14.90 -7.57 -4.37
CA SER A 66 14.45 -6.59 -5.36
C SER A 66 14.11 -5.24 -4.69
N GLN A 67 14.35 -4.15 -5.40
CA GLN A 67 14.05 -2.82 -4.89
C GLN A 67 12.62 -2.43 -5.27
N ALA A 68 11.83 -1.95 -4.31
CA ALA A 68 10.49 -1.43 -4.54
C ALA A 68 10.50 0.10 -4.58
N GLU A 69 9.66 0.67 -5.45
CA GLU A 69 9.59 2.11 -5.63
C GLU A 69 8.92 2.82 -4.46
N MET A 70 7.87 2.21 -3.90
CA MET A 70 7.08 2.77 -2.80
C MET A 70 6.29 1.67 -2.07
N CYS A 71 6.05 1.86 -0.78
CA CYS A 71 5.16 1.04 0.03
C CYS A 71 4.39 1.93 1.00
N GLY A 72 3.07 2.03 0.83
CA GLY A 72 2.23 2.86 1.69
C GLY A 72 2.24 2.44 3.16
N ASN A 73 2.32 1.14 3.44
CA ASN A 73 2.45 0.63 4.81
C ASN A 73 3.84 0.97 5.40
N GLY A 74 4.88 0.75 4.61
CA GLY A 74 6.26 1.03 5.01
C GLY A 74 6.51 2.50 5.31
N ILE A 75 6.01 3.42 4.48
CA ILE A 75 6.26 4.85 4.66
C ILE A 75 5.57 5.41 5.91
N ARG A 76 4.40 4.85 6.32
CA ARG A 76 3.77 5.23 7.59
C ARG A 76 4.64 4.85 8.78
N CYS A 77 5.28 3.68 8.71
CA CYS A 77 6.24 3.25 9.74
C CYS A 77 7.50 4.12 9.74
N VAL A 78 8.00 4.57 8.56
CA VAL A 78 9.10 5.56 8.49
C VAL A 78 8.71 6.84 9.24
N ALA A 79 7.53 7.40 8.95
CA ALA A 79 7.04 8.61 9.61
C ALA A 79 6.96 8.44 11.14
N LYS A 80 6.39 7.33 11.60
CA LYS A 80 6.36 7.01 13.03
C LYS A 80 7.76 6.85 13.61
N TYR A 81 8.65 6.16 12.90
CA TYR A 81 10.03 5.96 13.35
C TYR A 81 10.74 7.30 13.59
N VAL A 82 10.75 8.15 12.56
CA VAL A 82 11.55 9.41 12.64
C VAL A 82 11.04 10.36 13.71
N TYR A 83 9.73 10.38 13.98
CA TYR A 83 9.14 11.16 15.05
C TYR A 83 9.36 10.53 16.43
N ASP A 84 8.98 9.25 16.59
CA ASP A 84 9.01 8.57 17.89
C ASP A 84 10.42 8.38 18.45
N TYR A 85 11.44 8.32 17.58
CA TYR A 85 12.86 8.20 17.96
C TYR A 85 13.59 9.55 17.95
N GLY A 86 12.88 10.67 17.75
CA GLY A 86 13.43 12.02 17.90
C GLY A 86 14.35 12.50 16.77
N LEU A 87 14.23 11.91 15.56
CA LEU A 87 14.93 12.43 14.38
C LEU A 87 14.28 13.72 13.85
N THR A 88 13.02 13.95 14.21
CA THR A 88 12.27 15.19 13.92
C THR A 88 11.19 15.41 14.98
N ASP A 89 10.78 16.68 15.14
CA ASP A 89 9.61 17.12 15.91
C ASP A 89 8.46 17.60 15.01
N LYS A 90 8.67 17.58 13.68
CA LYS A 90 7.66 17.97 12.70
C LYS A 90 6.53 16.94 12.63
N THR A 91 5.30 17.44 12.54
CA THR A 91 4.09 16.63 12.27
C THR A 91 3.70 16.62 10.80
N GLU A 92 4.35 17.42 9.97
CA GLU A 92 4.27 17.36 8.51
C GLU A 92 5.68 17.15 7.98
N ILE A 93 5.89 16.07 7.25
CA ILE A 93 7.19 15.68 6.70
C ILE A 93 7.10 15.28 5.24
N SER A 94 8.22 15.40 4.56
CA SER A 94 8.40 14.90 3.20
C SER A 94 9.39 13.73 3.19
N VAL A 95 9.09 12.70 2.39
CA VAL A 95 9.95 11.52 2.25
C VAL A 95 10.22 11.27 0.77
N GLU A 96 11.49 11.30 0.41
CA GLU A 96 11.97 10.90 -0.91
C GLU A 96 11.85 9.39 -1.08
N THR A 97 11.23 8.96 -2.18
CA THR A 97 11.11 7.56 -2.59
C THR A 97 11.48 7.43 -4.07
N LEU A 98 11.62 6.22 -4.60
CA LEU A 98 11.80 6.02 -6.04
C LEU A 98 10.57 6.42 -6.85
N ALA A 99 9.38 6.44 -6.23
CA ALA A 99 8.14 6.95 -6.83
C ALA A 99 7.92 8.45 -6.57
N GLY A 100 9.00 9.21 -6.34
CA GLY A 100 8.97 10.65 -6.06
C GLY A 100 8.79 10.99 -4.58
N ILE A 101 8.67 12.28 -4.29
CA ILE A 101 8.51 12.79 -2.92
C ILE A 101 7.07 12.54 -2.47
N LYS A 102 6.91 11.97 -1.28
CA LYS A 102 5.61 11.81 -0.61
C LYS A 102 5.51 12.75 0.57
N TYR A 103 4.34 13.35 0.73
CA TYR A 103 4.02 14.24 1.84
C TYR A 103 3.14 13.52 2.84
N LEU A 104 3.52 13.60 4.11
CA LEU A 104 2.90 12.86 5.19
C LEU A 104 2.50 13.82 6.32
N ARG A 105 1.32 13.58 6.89
CA ARG A 105 0.85 14.26 8.09
C ARG A 105 0.69 13.25 9.22
N LEU A 106 1.34 13.52 10.34
CA LEU A 106 1.40 12.66 11.51
C LEU A 106 0.36 13.11 12.53
N GLN A 107 -0.47 12.19 12.99
CA GLN A 107 -1.37 12.41 14.12
C GLN A 107 -0.67 11.90 15.38
N VAL A 108 -0.36 12.82 16.28
CA VAL A 108 0.40 12.54 17.50
C VAL A 108 -0.52 12.51 18.71
N GLU A 109 -0.47 11.44 19.48
CA GLU A 109 -1.19 11.27 20.73
C GLU A 109 -0.21 10.81 21.81
N ASN A 110 -0.26 11.46 22.98
CA ASN A 110 0.62 11.14 24.12
C ASN A 110 2.12 11.15 23.74
N GLY A 111 2.53 12.06 22.84
CA GLY A 111 3.93 12.19 22.40
C GLY A 111 4.40 11.09 21.45
N LYS A 112 3.49 10.28 20.90
CA LYS A 112 3.79 9.23 19.92
C LYS A 112 2.86 9.33 18.72
N VAL A 113 3.34 8.90 17.55
CA VAL A 113 2.50 8.84 16.34
C VAL A 113 1.47 7.73 16.48
N ALA A 114 0.19 8.10 16.45
CA ALA A 114 -0.95 7.18 16.46
C ALA A 114 -1.34 6.73 15.05
N SER A 115 -1.41 7.68 14.11
CA SER A 115 -1.69 7.38 12.70
C SER A 115 -0.94 8.35 11.77
N VAL A 116 -0.86 7.98 10.50
CA VAL A 116 -0.18 8.77 9.46
C VAL A 116 -1.07 8.86 8.23
N GLU A 117 -1.35 10.08 7.79
CA GLU A 117 -1.93 10.37 6.47
C GLU A 117 -0.80 10.52 5.45
N VAL A 118 -0.93 9.84 4.31
CA VAL A 118 0.03 9.87 3.20
C VAL A 118 -0.67 10.39 1.95
N ASN A 119 -0.13 11.39 1.29
CA ASN A 119 -0.57 11.76 -0.06
C ASN A 119 -0.03 10.71 -1.04
N MET A 120 -0.92 9.91 -1.60
CA MET A 120 -0.61 8.82 -2.54
C MET A 120 -0.47 9.31 -3.98
N GLY A 121 -0.91 10.55 -4.27
CA GLY A 121 -0.94 11.13 -5.61
C GLY A 121 -2.28 10.98 -6.32
N ALA A 122 -2.30 11.33 -7.60
CA ALA A 122 -3.48 11.23 -8.44
C ALA A 122 -3.72 9.78 -8.91
N PRO A 123 -4.98 9.32 -8.98
CA PRO A 123 -5.30 8.05 -9.62
C PRO A 123 -5.17 8.18 -11.14
N ILE A 124 -4.65 7.15 -11.77
CA ILE A 124 -4.58 7.03 -13.23
C ILE A 124 -5.76 6.20 -13.68
N LEU A 125 -6.59 6.76 -14.58
CA LEU A 125 -7.83 6.17 -15.06
C LEU A 125 -7.81 5.82 -16.55
N GLU A 126 -6.79 6.29 -17.28
CA GLU A 126 -6.62 6.03 -18.70
C GLU A 126 -6.17 4.56 -18.93
N PRO A 127 -6.93 3.75 -19.70
CA PRO A 127 -6.66 2.33 -19.89
C PRO A 127 -5.24 2.00 -20.32
N LYS A 128 -4.69 2.79 -21.25
CA LYS A 128 -3.33 2.59 -21.77
C LYS A 128 -2.24 2.80 -20.72
N GLU A 129 -2.51 3.66 -19.74
CA GLU A 129 -1.57 3.96 -18.64
C GLU A 129 -1.72 3.00 -17.48
N ILE A 130 -2.90 2.33 -17.32
CA ILE A 130 -3.14 1.33 -16.26
C ILE A 130 -2.30 0.05 -16.40
N PRO A 131 -1.85 -0.55 -17.45
CA PRO A 131 -2.25 -0.86 -18.81
C PRO A 131 -3.33 -1.98 -18.86
N VAL A 132 -4.48 -1.69 -19.41
CA VAL A 132 -5.57 -2.64 -19.64
C VAL A 132 -6.04 -2.56 -21.08
N ALA A 133 -6.25 -3.72 -21.72
CA ALA A 133 -6.59 -3.82 -23.14
C ALA A 133 -8.11 -3.83 -23.34
N VAL A 134 -8.74 -2.69 -23.09
CA VAL A 134 -10.16 -2.41 -23.34
C VAL A 134 -10.29 -1.05 -24.05
N GLU A 135 -11.42 -0.81 -24.72
CA GLU A 135 -11.67 0.44 -25.46
C GLU A 135 -12.34 1.50 -24.60
N GLU A 136 -13.05 1.09 -23.55
CA GLU A 136 -13.76 1.97 -22.62
C GLU A 136 -12.77 2.82 -21.78
N SER A 137 -12.96 4.14 -21.72
CA SER A 137 -12.19 5.08 -20.90
C SER A 137 -13.13 6.07 -20.19
N PRO A 138 -13.08 6.15 -18.85
CA PRO A 138 -12.37 5.25 -17.93
C PRO A 138 -12.98 3.83 -17.90
N VAL A 139 -12.20 2.85 -17.44
CA VAL A 139 -12.65 1.46 -17.30
C VAL A 139 -13.51 1.32 -16.04
N VAL A 140 -14.82 1.50 -16.18
CA VAL A 140 -15.76 1.46 -15.06
C VAL A 140 -16.86 0.44 -15.34
N ASN A 141 -16.97 -0.58 -14.49
CA ASN A 141 -17.99 -1.63 -14.57
C ASN A 141 -17.99 -2.40 -15.91
N VAL A 142 -16.82 -2.62 -16.49
CA VAL A 142 -16.64 -3.30 -17.79
C VAL A 142 -16.65 -4.81 -17.58
N PRO A 143 -17.36 -5.60 -18.43
CA PRO A 143 -17.42 -7.04 -18.27
C PRO A 143 -16.08 -7.71 -18.60
N VAL A 144 -15.72 -8.73 -17.83
CA VAL A 144 -14.57 -9.62 -18.05
C VAL A 144 -14.99 -11.07 -17.76
N GLU A 145 -14.66 -11.98 -18.67
CA GLU A 145 -14.98 -13.39 -18.49
C GLU A 145 -13.81 -14.13 -17.83
N VAL A 146 -14.05 -14.70 -16.66
CA VAL A 146 -13.05 -15.50 -15.93
C VAL A 146 -13.64 -16.85 -15.57
N LYS A 147 -13.03 -17.94 -16.04
CA LYS A 147 -13.50 -19.33 -15.81
C LYS A 147 -14.96 -19.57 -16.23
N GLY A 148 -15.38 -19.01 -17.38
CA GLY A 148 -16.74 -19.14 -17.89
C GLY A 148 -17.81 -18.34 -17.13
N LYS A 149 -17.41 -17.45 -16.22
CA LYS A 149 -18.29 -16.55 -15.50
C LYS A 149 -17.95 -15.10 -15.83
N ILE A 150 -18.98 -14.29 -16.08
CA ILE A 150 -18.83 -12.86 -16.32
C ILE A 150 -18.76 -12.12 -14.99
N TYR A 151 -17.70 -11.34 -14.83
CA TYR A 151 -17.51 -10.38 -13.75
C TYR A 151 -17.50 -8.97 -14.33
N HIS A 152 -17.68 -7.96 -13.51
CA HIS A 152 -17.56 -6.57 -13.92
C HIS A 152 -16.39 -5.94 -13.16
N MET A 153 -15.47 -5.35 -13.90
CA MET A 153 -14.26 -4.75 -13.36
C MET A 153 -14.25 -3.24 -13.51
N THR A 154 -13.65 -2.59 -12.53
CA THR A 154 -13.24 -1.18 -12.62
C THR A 154 -11.73 -1.13 -12.44
N CYS A 155 -11.02 -0.52 -13.38
CA CYS A 155 -9.56 -0.50 -13.36
C CYS A 155 -9.02 0.87 -12.96
N VAL A 156 -8.05 0.89 -12.05
CA VAL A 156 -7.39 2.09 -11.54
C VAL A 156 -5.91 1.78 -11.35
N SER A 157 -5.02 2.73 -11.64
CA SER A 157 -3.63 2.63 -11.24
C SER A 157 -3.28 3.71 -10.22
N MET A 158 -2.53 3.33 -9.20
CA MET A 158 -1.89 4.22 -8.21
C MET A 158 -0.36 4.15 -8.35
N GLY A 159 0.13 3.92 -9.58
CA GLY A 159 1.51 3.61 -9.92
C GLY A 159 1.73 2.13 -10.25
N ASN A 160 0.76 1.29 -9.94
CA ASN A 160 0.66 -0.12 -10.34
C ASN A 160 -0.81 -0.43 -10.70
N PRO A 161 -1.07 -1.41 -11.62
CA PRO A 161 -2.41 -1.72 -12.10
C PRO A 161 -3.25 -2.47 -11.05
N HIS A 162 -4.52 -2.07 -10.93
CA HIS A 162 -5.52 -2.71 -10.08
C HIS A 162 -6.82 -2.94 -10.85
N ALA A 163 -7.42 -4.11 -10.65
CA ALA A 163 -8.74 -4.47 -11.14
C ALA A 163 -9.66 -4.74 -9.94
N ILE A 164 -10.66 -3.91 -9.77
CA ILE A 164 -11.60 -3.97 -8.66
C ILE A 164 -12.86 -4.70 -9.10
N ILE A 165 -13.22 -5.77 -8.40
CA ILE A 165 -14.37 -6.63 -8.64
C ILE A 165 -15.33 -6.52 -7.45
N PHE A 166 -16.51 -5.97 -7.67
CA PHE A 166 -17.54 -5.87 -6.64
C PHE A 166 -18.30 -7.18 -6.51
N MET A 167 -18.40 -7.68 -5.29
CA MET A 167 -19.14 -8.91 -4.99
C MET A 167 -19.54 -8.98 -3.51
N ASN A 168 -20.45 -9.91 -3.17
CA ASN A 168 -20.84 -10.15 -1.78
C ASN A 168 -19.98 -11.24 -1.14
N ASN A 169 -19.94 -11.27 0.19
CA ASN A 169 -19.28 -12.32 0.99
C ASN A 169 -17.78 -12.49 0.67
N VAL A 170 -17.05 -11.40 0.49
CA VAL A 170 -15.61 -11.43 0.16
C VAL A 170 -14.76 -12.11 1.25
N LYS A 171 -15.25 -12.14 2.50
CA LYS A 171 -14.52 -12.77 3.62
C LYS A 171 -14.30 -14.26 3.42
N ASP A 172 -15.28 -14.93 2.81
CA ASP A 172 -15.28 -16.38 2.60
C ASP A 172 -14.73 -16.79 1.22
N LEU A 173 -14.27 -15.81 0.42
CA LEU A 173 -13.77 -16.04 -0.92
C LEU A 173 -12.47 -16.86 -0.89
N ASP A 174 -12.43 -17.98 -1.62
CA ASP A 174 -11.17 -18.66 -1.93
C ASP A 174 -10.42 -17.87 -3.01
N ILE A 175 -9.63 -16.90 -2.55
CA ILE A 175 -8.92 -15.97 -3.42
C ILE A 175 -7.82 -16.68 -4.21
N ALA A 176 -7.23 -17.75 -3.67
CA ALA A 176 -6.19 -18.52 -4.35
C ALA A 176 -6.77 -19.32 -5.54
N ALA A 177 -8.03 -19.72 -5.46
CA ALA A 177 -8.71 -20.43 -6.54
C ALA A 177 -9.10 -19.52 -7.73
N ILE A 178 -9.19 -18.19 -7.54
CA ILE A 178 -9.68 -17.27 -8.58
C ILE A 178 -8.65 -16.19 -8.96
N GLY A 179 -7.88 -15.70 -8.01
CA GLY A 179 -6.93 -14.59 -8.20
C GLY A 179 -5.96 -14.75 -9.35
N PRO A 180 -5.29 -15.93 -9.51
CA PRO A 180 -4.36 -16.17 -10.62
C PRO A 180 -4.97 -16.03 -12.01
N TYR A 181 -6.27 -16.28 -12.16
CA TYR A 181 -6.98 -16.16 -13.45
C TYR A 181 -7.27 -14.70 -13.80
N PHE A 182 -7.47 -13.83 -12.82
CA PHE A 182 -7.54 -12.40 -13.06
C PHE A 182 -6.14 -11.81 -13.33
N GLU A 183 -5.16 -12.11 -12.48
CA GLU A 183 -3.79 -11.62 -12.61
C GLU A 183 -3.22 -11.85 -14.01
N ASN A 184 -3.41 -13.07 -14.55
CA ASN A 184 -2.87 -13.50 -15.83
C ASN A 184 -3.87 -13.42 -16.98
N HIS A 185 -5.00 -12.73 -16.81
CA HIS A 185 -5.99 -12.58 -17.86
C HIS A 185 -5.42 -11.76 -19.03
N THR A 186 -5.77 -12.15 -20.26
CA THR A 186 -5.23 -11.53 -21.50
C THR A 186 -5.53 -10.04 -21.63
N VAL A 187 -6.58 -9.54 -20.97
CA VAL A 187 -6.91 -8.11 -20.90
C VAL A 187 -5.87 -7.31 -20.11
N PHE A 188 -5.02 -7.95 -19.32
CA PHE A 188 -3.95 -7.33 -18.53
C PHE A 188 -2.56 -7.76 -19.05
N PRO A 189 -2.02 -7.13 -20.10
CA PRO A 189 -0.77 -7.54 -20.74
C PRO A 189 0.47 -7.47 -19.84
N LYS A 190 0.40 -6.71 -18.74
CA LYS A 190 1.45 -6.59 -17.72
C LYS A 190 1.02 -7.14 -16.37
N ARG A 191 0.03 -8.05 -16.35
CA ARG A 191 -0.64 -8.55 -15.14
C ARG A 191 -1.37 -7.42 -14.39
N THR A 192 -2.10 -7.80 -13.34
CA THR A 192 -2.83 -6.85 -12.48
C THR A 192 -2.93 -7.39 -11.06
N ASN A 193 -3.01 -6.49 -10.10
CA ASN A 193 -3.50 -6.81 -8.77
C ASN A 193 -5.03 -6.84 -8.83
N THR A 194 -5.65 -7.74 -8.09
CA THR A 194 -7.11 -7.86 -8.12
C THR A 194 -7.68 -7.72 -6.72
N GLU A 195 -8.57 -6.75 -6.56
CA GLU A 195 -9.29 -6.50 -5.32
C GLU A 195 -10.73 -6.98 -5.45
N PHE A 196 -11.13 -7.87 -4.54
CA PHE A 196 -12.52 -8.32 -4.38
C PHE A 196 -13.13 -7.50 -3.25
N VAL A 197 -14.21 -6.78 -3.57
CA VAL A 197 -14.74 -5.72 -2.71
C VAL A 197 -16.23 -5.93 -2.44
N GLU A 198 -16.58 -5.94 -1.17
CA GLU A 198 -17.95 -5.92 -0.66
C GLU A 198 -18.25 -4.56 -0.06
N VAL A 199 -19.21 -3.87 -0.62
CA VAL A 199 -19.66 -2.57 -0.11
C VAL A 199 -20.66 -2.82 1.02
N LEU A 200 -20.31 -2.37 2.24
CA LEU A 200 -21.16 -2.52 3.42
C LEU A 200 -22.14 -1.35 3.54
N ASP A 201 -21.65 -0.15 3.32
CA ASP A 201 -22.42 1.10 3.30
C ASP A 201 -21.68 2.18 2.49
N ARG A 202 -22.19 3.42 2.52
CA ARG A 202 -21.61 4.55 1.75
C ARG A 202 -20.19 4.95 2.22
N ASN A 203 -19.71 4.48 3.36
CA ASN A 203 -18.44 4.88 3.94
C ASN A 203 -17.55 3.69 4.32
N THR A 204 -18.02 2.45 4.07
CA THR A 204 -17.33 1.25 4.58
C THR A 204 -17.34 0.13 3.56
N VAL A 205 -16.17 -0.50 3.34
CA VAL A 205 -16.04 -1.67 2.46
C VAL A 205 -15.16 -2.76 3.10
N ASN A 206 -15.48 -4.02 2.82
CA ASN A 206 -14.57 -5.14 3.05
C ASN A 206 -13.76 -5.38 1.78
N MET A 207 -12.46 -5.67 1.92
CA MET A 207 -11.58 -5.94 0.78
C MET A 207 -10.72 -7.18 1.02
N ARG A 208 -10.62 -8.03 0.01
CA ARG A 208 -9.61 -9.07 -0.13
C ARG A 208 -8.82 -8.81 -1.40
N VAL A 209 -7.52 -9.07 -1.36
CA VAL A 209 -6.64 -8.78 -2.50
C VAL A 209 -5.85 -10.01 -2.91
N TRP A 210 -5.73 -10.22 -4.22
CA TRP A 210 -4.76 -11.10 -4.84
C TRP A 210 -3.57 -10.27 -5.30
N GLU A 211 -2.36 -10.64 -4.90
CA GLU A 211 -1.08 -9.96 -5.05
C GLU A 211 -0.93 -8.77 -4.07
N ARG A 212 -0.86 -7.53 -4.54
CA ARG A 212 -0.51 -6.35 -3.71
C ARG A 212 -1.73 -5.50 -3.39
N THR A 213 -1.75 -4.99 -2.16
CA THR A 213 -2.84 -4.16 -1.63
C THR A 213 -3.11 -2.90 -2.45
N GLY A 214 -4.35 -2.74 -2.91
CA GLY A 214 -4.85 -1.60 -3.68
C GLY A 214 -5.99 -0.84 -2.99
N ALA A 215 -5.91 -0.58 -1.67
CA ALA A 215 -6.98 0.11 -0.95
C ALA A 215 -7.32 1.50 -1.53
N CYS A 216 -6.31 2.25 -2.00
CA CYS A 216 -6.52 3.53 -2.68
C CYS A 216 -7.27 3.34 -4.01
N ALA A 217 -6.85 2.39 -4.84
CA ALA A 217 -7.51 2.07 -6.09
C ALA A 217 -8.95 1.58 -5.86
N THR A 218 -9.17 0.76 -4.82
CA THR A 218 -10.49 0.30 -4.39
C THR A 218 -11.42 1.45 -4.07
N THR A 219 -10.97 2.42 -3.25
CA THR A 219 -11.78 3.58 -2.91
C THR A 219 -12.13 4.41 -4.14
N VAL A 220 -11.16 4.69 -5.02
CA VAL A 220 -11.41 5.39 -6.28
C VAL A 220 -12.45 4.65 -7.12
N ALA A 221 -12.33 3.33 -7.25
CA ALA A 221 -13.29 2.51 -7.99
C ALA A 221 -14.70 2.53 -7.36
N CYS A 222 -14.81 2.49 -6.03
CA CYS A 222 -16.10 2.62 -5.34
C CYS A 222 -16.78 3.95 -5.66
N ILE A 223 -16.03 5.06 -5.64
CA ILE A 223 -16.52 6.41 -5.92
C ILE A 223 -16.92 6.54 -7.41
N LEU A 224 -16.13 6.01 -8.34
CA LEU A 224 -16.45 6.02 -9.76
C LEU A 224 -17.74 5.27 -10.10
N ASN A 225 -18.07 4.24 -9.31
CA ASN A 225 -19.31 3.46 -9.45
C ASN A 225 -20.45 3.99 -8.58
N ASP A 226 -20.32 5.18 -7.97
CA ASP A 226 -21.30 5.78 -7.03
C ASP A 226 -21.74 4.83 -5.90
N LYS A 227 -20.83 4.00 -5.43
CA LYS A 227 -21.10 3.04 -4.35
C LYS A 227 -20.82 3.62 -2.97
N THR A 228 -19.92 4.59 -2.87
CA THR A 228 -19.49 5.20 -1.62
C THR A 228 -19.35 6.72 -1.73
N GLU A 229 -19.22 7.37 -0.57
CA GLU A 229 -18.76 8.75 -0.45
C GLU A 229 -17.26 8.88 -0.77
N ASN A 230 -16.74 10.12 -0.81
CA ASN A 230 -15.35 10.41 -1.14
C ASN A 230 -14.34 9.97 -0.05
N GLU A 231 -14.81 9.60 1.13
CA GLU A 231 -14.00 9.08 2.23
C GLU A 231 -14.54 7.72 2.67
N VAL A 232 -13.68 6.70 2.66
CA VAL A 232 -14.06 5.30 2.87
C VAL A 232 -13.12 4.63 3.86
N THR A 233 -13.68 3.89 4.81
CA THR A 233 -12.94 2.93 5.62
C THR A 233 -12.88 1.60 4.88
N VAL A 234 -11.68 1.15 4.58
CA VAL A 234 -11.41 -0.12 3.92
C VAL A 234 -10.93 -1.12 4.96
N HIS A 235 -11.76 -2.14 5.22
CA HIS A 235 -11.41 -3.25 6.09
C HIS A 235 -10.58 -4.28 5.34
N LEU A 236 -9.36 -4.51 5.80
CA LEU A 236 -8.43 -5.54 5.31
C LEU A 236 -8.20 -6.58 6.40
N LEU A 237 -7.59 -7.72 6.05
CA LEU A 237 -7.25 -8.77 7.02
C LEU A 237 -6.30 -8.27 8.13
N GLY A 238 -5.43 -7.34 7.81
CA GLY A 238 -4.42 -6.81 8.74
C GLY A 238 -4.88 -5.60 9.56
N GLY A 239 -6.04 -5.03 9.26
CA GLY A 239 -6.58 -3.83 9.91
C GLY A 239 -7.20 -2.84 8.92
N ASP A 240 -7.59 -1.70 9.42
CA ASP A 240 -8.35 -0.70 8.67
C ASP A 240 -7.46 0.41 8.11
N LEU A 241 -7.82 0.86 6.91
CA LEU A 241 -7.30 2.07 6.30
C LEU A 241 -8.45 3.02 5.98
N LYS A 242 -8.25 4.30 6.25
CA LYS A 242 -9.15 5.36 5.86
C LYS A 242 -8.59 6.02 4.60
N ILE A 243 -9.35 5.98 3.53
CA ILE A 243 -8.92 6.50 2.22
C ILE A 243 -9.89 7.62 1.82
N ARG A 244 -9.33 8.74 1.37
CA ARG A 244 -10.10 9.88 0.87
C ARG A 244 -9.59 10.28 -0.51
N TRP A 245 -10.49 10.38 -1.47
CA TRP A 245 -10.18 10.97 -2.76
C TRP A 245 -10.70 12.42 -2.81
N ASP A 246 -9.77 13.35 -2.79
CA ASP A 246 -10.04 14.76 -3.05
C ASP A 246 -10.16 14.95 -4.57
N ARG A 247 -11.40 15.08 -5.06
CA ARG A 247 -11.67 15.14 -6.50
C ARG A 247 -11.30 16.48 -7.10
N GLU A 248 -11.32 17.57 -6.31
CA GLU A 248 -10.93 18.90 -6.79
C GLU A 248 -9.42 18.99 -7.00
N ALA A 249 -8.65 18.56 -6.02
CA ALA A 249 -7.19 18.49 -6.11
C ALA A 249 -6.71 17.28 -6.93
N ASN A 250 -7.59 16.32 -7.24
CA ASN A 250 -7.30 15.02 -7.82
C ASN A 250 -6.18 14.27 -7.07
N GLN A 251 -6.30 14.20 -5.75
CA GLN A 251 -5.32 13.54 -4.88
C GLN A 251 -5.99 12.50 -3.98
N VAL A 252 -5.36 11.35 -3.85
CA VAL A 252 -5.79 10.29 -2.94
C VAL A 252 -4.95 10.33 -1.68
N TYR A 253 -5.59 10.35 -0.54
CA TYR A 253 -4.96 10.33 0.79
C TYR A 253 -5.27 9.03 1.50
N MET A 254 -4.25 8.41 2.08
CA MET A 254 -4.37 7.18 2.84
C MET A 254 -3.93 7.41 4.29
N THR A 255 -4.86 7.20 5.22
CA THR A 255 -4.59 7.27 6.65
C THR A 255 -4.65 5.89 7.27
N GLY A 256 -3.66 5.57 8.09
CA GLY A 256 -3.62 4.30 8.81
C GLY A 256 -2.60 4.28 9.92
N PRO A 257 -2.64 3.24 10.77
CA PRO A 257 -1.70 3.07 11.87
C PRO A 257 -0.33 2.62 11.37
N ALA A 258 0.64 2.79 12.26
CA ALA A 258 1.97 2.20 12.17
C ALA A 258 2.34 1.68 13.56
N THR A 259 2.89 0.47 13.64
CA THR A 259 3.15 -0.20 14.92
C THR A 259 4.59 -0.68 14.98
N GLY A 260 5.29 -0.32 16.06
CA GLY A 260 6.58 -0.92 16.40
C GLY A 260 6.37 -2.27 17.05
N CYS A 261 7.10 -3.29 16.60
CA CYS A 261 7.11 -4.59 17.29
C CYS A 261 8.01 -4.46 18.52
N SER A 262 7.42 -4.27 19.69
CA SER A 262 8.17 -4.34 20.96
C SER A 262 8.35 -5.81 21.35
N TRP A 263 9.59 -6.27 21.42
CA TRP A 263 9.90 -7.51 22.15
C TRP A 263 9.73 -7.21 23.65
N LYS A 264 8.66 -7.75 24.26
CA LYS A 264 8.66 -7.90 25.71
C LYS A 264 9.36 -9.23 25.99
N PRO A 265 10.38 -9.26 26.86
CA PRO A 265 10.88 -10.54 27.38
C PRO A 265 9.70 -11.29 28.00
N ILE A 266 9.55 -12.53 27.62
CA ILE A 266 8.57 -13.46 28.22
C ILE A 266 9.09 -13.82 29.62
#